data_6454cc8b6dc7f7541cf1bec91ff314c6
#
_entry.id   6454cc8b6dc7f7541cf1bec91ff314c6
#
_cell.length_a   1.000
_cell.length_b   1.000
_cell.length_c   1.000
_cell.angle_alpha   90.00
_cell.angle_beta   90.00
_cell.angle_gamma   90.00
#
_symmetry.space_group_name_H-M   'P 1'
#
loop_
_entity.id
_entity.type
_entity.pdbx_description
1 polymer ?
#
loop_
_entity_poly.entity_id
_entity_poly.type
_entity_poly.pdbx_seq_one_letter_code
_entity_poly.pdbx_strand_id
1 'polypeptide(L)'
;LIYSLLCMLFICFTACEDEPLGEGDDFTPGAKSTVTAIVEFKPLVPALNGASRTAGDAIKVINDLWVLLYSEDGNLVEMKKIEGLQPIPVNREDLKPGEPYAESETSRVSFRLVVPQGRYYVYAVANLDLDHPKYEASIQTREGLKGISFDWDTKEIANNSQMFGHFSVDEKVLAKEESVLINKNTAKLHAWVRRAASKVTVAYDASGLNEGVFVYLKSVQIRDIPKTCFLGNTNKIEEQGDLFEGEIIRYYEG
;
A
#
# COMPACT_ATOMS: atom_id res chain seq x y z
N LEU A 1 8.23 22.94 68.40
CA LEU A 1 8.17 23.97 67.37
C LEU A 1 9.21 23.77 66.26
N ILE A 2 10.46 23.40 66.59
CA ILE A 2 11.54 23.18 65.61
C ILE A 2 11.28 21.94 64.73
N TYR A 3 10.72 20.85 65.28
CA TYR A 3 10.36 19.67 64.50
C TYR A 3 9.21 19.87 63.53
N SER A 4 8.26 20.74 63.87
CA SER A 4 7.13 21.09 62.97
C SER A 4 7.59 21.91 61.80
N LEU A 5 8.60 22.76 61.96
CA LEU A 5 9.19 23.58 60.91
C LEU A 5 10.05 22.73 59.94
N LEU A 6 10.74 21.72 60.49
CA LEU A 6 11.58 20.79 59.70
C LEU A 6 10.74 19.88 58.85
N CYS A 7 9.56 19.40 59.30
CA CYS A 7 8.63 18.61 58.50
C CYS A 7 7.99 19.43 57.36
N MET A 8 7.74 20.74 57.59
CA MET A 8 7.17 21.61 56.55
C MET A 8 8.18 21.89 55.43
N LEU A 9 9.48 21.90 55.77
CA LEU A 9 10.53 22.10 54.76
C LEU A 9 10.75 20.87 53.86
N PHE A 10 10.44 19.65 54.32
CA PHE A 10 10.59 18.43 53.54
C PHE A 10 9.47 18.18 52.55
N ILE A 11 8.30 18.80 52.72
CA ILE A 11 7.15 18.65 51.82
C ILE A 11 7.31 19.50 50.56
N CYS A 12 8.18 20.51 50.53
CA CYS A 12 8.40 21.40 49.39
C CYS A 12 9.40 20.84 48.34
N PHE A 13 10.07 19.72 48.62
CA PHE A 13 11.07 19.15 47.71
C PHE A 13 10.57 17.96 46.86
N THR A 14 9.30 17.55 47.00
CA THR A 14 8.73 16.47 46.17
C THR A 14 7.88 16.96 45.01
N ALA A 15 7.96 18.25 44.65
CA ALA A 15 7.18 18.81 43.56
C ALA A 15 8.07 19.41 42.48
N CYS A 16 9.00 18.61 41.97
CA CYS A 16 9.62 18.72 40.64
C CYS A 16 10.38 17.44 40.39
N GLU A 17 9.68 16.36 40.15
CA GLU A 17 10.18 15.45 39.17
C GLU A 17 9.88 16.17 37.85
N ASP A 18 10.89 16.83 37.28
CA ASP A 18 10.97 17.00 35.88
C ASP A 18 10.90 15.61 35.29
N GLU A 19 9.69 15.16 34.93
CA GLU A 19 9.59 14.09 33.93
C GLU A 19 10.47 14.58 32.80
N PRO A 20 11.48 13.75 32.40
CA PRO A 20 12.20 14.10 31.18
C PRO A 20 11.10 14.35 30.17
N LEU A 21 11.10 15.55 29.56
CA LEU A 21 10.30 15.86 28.40
C LEU A 21 10.72 14.80 27.35
N GLY A 22 10.15 13.62 27.48
CA GLY A 22 10.10 12.69 26.38
C GLY A 22 9.55 13.54 25.25
N GLU A 23 10.09 13.41 24.08
CA GLU A 23 9.53 14.05 22.88
C GLU A 23 8.05 13.67 22.86
N GLY A 24 7.25 14.42 23.62
CA GLY A 24 5.82 14.23 23.71
C GLY A 24 5.28 14.42 22.33
N ASP A 25 4.51 13.48 21.87
CA ASP A 25 3.83 13.61 20.58
C ASP A 25 3.16 14.99 20.55
N ASP A 26 3.74 15.97 19.84
CA ASP A 26 3.30 17.36 19.80
C ASP A 26 2.02 17.46 18.97
N PHE A 27 0.93 16.94 19.51
CA PHE A 27 -0.40 17.04 18.92
C PHE A 27 -1.44 17.48 19.95
N THR A 28 -2.50 18.14 19.46
CA THR A 28 -3.62 18.58 20.30
C THR A 28 -4.77 17.60 20.15
N PRO A 29 -5.17 16.86 21.21
CA PRO A 29 -6.31 15.95 21.15
C PRO A 29 -7.59 16.67 20.65
N GLY A 30 -8.30 16.06 19.70
CA GLY A 30 -9.50 16.61 19.10
C GLY A 30 -9.28 17.67 18.01
N ALA A 31 -8.07 18.23 17.87
CA ALA A 31 -7.74 19.09 16.74
C ALA A 31 -7.61 18.27 15.44
N LYS A 32 -7.81 18.93 14.30
CA LYS A 32 -7.62 18.32 12.97
C LYS A 32 -6.44 18.98 12.27
N SER A 33 -5.73 18.18 11.48
CA SER A 33 -4.69 18.65 10.56
C SER A 33 -5.09 18.40 9.14
N THR A 34 -4.65 19.28 8.24
CA THR A 34 -4.78 19.08 6.80
C THR A 34 -3.42 18.69 6.26
N VAL A 35 -3.32 17.49 5.72
CA VAL A 35 -2.08 16.97 5.12
C VAL A 35 -2.26 16.75 3.63
N THR A 36 -1.19 16.91 2.86
CA THR A 36 -1.18 16.49 1.45
C THR A 36 -0.89 14.99 1.41
N ALA A 37 -1.86 14.21 0.98
CA ALA A 37 -1.71 12.77 0.80
C ALA A 37 -1.41 12.46 -0.67
N ILE A 38 -0.43 11.60 -0.90
CA ILE A 38 -0.04 11.09 -2.21
C ILE A 38 -0.14 9.58 -2.17
N VAL A 39 -0.87 9.02 -3.12
CA VAL A 39 -0.95 7.57 -3.32
C VAL A 39 -0.41 7.26 -4.71
N GLU A 40 0.52 6.34 -4.78
CA GLU A 40 1.21 5.98 -6.00
C GLU A 40 1.30 4.47 -6.14
N PHE A 41 0.93 3.97 -7.33
CA PHE A 41 1.12 2.56 -7.67
C PHE A 41 2.56 2.32 -8.09
N LYS A 42 3.19 1.31 -7.50
CA LYS A 42 4.50 0.86 -7.92
C LYS A 42 4.50 -0.63 -8.24
N PRO A 43 4.97 -1.02 -9.42
CA PRO A 43 5.18 -2.44 -9.74
C PRO A 43 6.29 -3.04 -8.88
N LEU A 44 6.16 -4.32 -8.52
CA LEU A 44 7.13 -5.04 -7.69
C LEU A 44 8.48 -5.28 -8.39
N VAL A 45 8.47 -5.31 -9.72
CA VAL A 45 9.64 -5.63 -10.55
C VAL A 45 9.81 -4.56 -11.61
N PRO A 46 11.03 -4.06 -11.85
CA PRO A 46 11.33 -3.21 -12.99
C PRO A 46 10.88 -3.89 -14.28
N ALA A 47 10.30 -3.14 -15.20
CA ALA A 47 10.04 -3.65 -16.54
C ALA A 47 11.37 -4.15 -17.13
N LEU A 48 11.39 -5.39 -17.58
CA LEU A 48 12.50 -5.93 -18.35
C LEU A 48 12.71 -5.02 -19.57
N ASN A 49 13.97 -4.63 -19.80
CA ASN A 49 14.43 -3.68 -20.80
C ASN A 49 13.52 -3.62 -22.07
N GLY A 50 12.87 -2.49 -22.24
CA GLY A 50 12.42 -1.90 -23.52
C GLY A 50 11.48 -2.67 -24.45
N ALA A 51 11.47 -3.98 -24.46
CA ALA A 51 10.78 -4.79 -25.46
C ALA A 51 9.40 -5.35 -25.06
N SER A 52 9.03 -5.28 -23.80
CA SER A 52 7.80 -5.89 -23.28
C SER A 52 6.80 -4.86 -22.77
N ARG A 53 6.45 -3.89 -23.62
CA ARG A 53 5.35 -2.97 -23.31
C ARG A 53 4.05 -3.51 -23.87
N THR A 54 3.23 -4.07 -23.00
CA THR A 54 1.80 -4.15 -23.29
C THR A 54 1.19 -2.79 -22.96
N ALA A 55 0.95 -1.99 -23.98
CA ALA A 55 0.14 -0.78 -23.85
C ALA A 55 -1.23 -1.15 -23.28
N GLY A 56 -1.75 -0.32 -22.36
CA GLY A 56 -3.14 -0.46 -21.91
C GLY A 56 -3.36 -1.45 -20.76
N ASP A 57 -2.45 -1.53 -19.77
CA ASP A 57 -2.69 -2.31 -18.57
C ASP A 57 -3.65 -1.57 -17.61
N ALA A 58 -4.95 -1.79 -17.79
CA ALA A 58 -6.03 -1.21 -16.97
C ALA A 58 -5.89 -1.51 -15.46
N ILE A 59 -5.06 -2.47 -15.09
CA ILE A 59 -4.87 -2.90 -13.69
C ILE A 59 -4.01 -1.91 -12.88
N LYS A 60 -3.41 -0.91 -13.49
CA LYS A 60 -2.59 0.12 -12.81
C LYS A 60 -3.41 1.32 -12.34
N VAL A 61 -4.62 1.48 -12.84
CA VAL A 61 -5.43 2.67 -12.62
C VAL A 61 -6.04 2.64 -11.22
N ILE A 62 -5.92 3.75 -10.50
CA ILE A 62 -6.62 4.00 -9.25
C ILE A 62 -7.95 4.66 -9.62
N ASN A 63 -9.04 3.88 -9.62
CA ASN A 63 -10.39 4.36 -9.96
C ASN A 63 -11.12 4.91 -8.76
N ASP A 64 -10.98 4.26 -7.62
CA ASP A 64 -11.49 4.68 -6.34
C ASP A 64 -10.42 4.50 -5.25
N LEU A 65 -10.57 5.24 -4.17
CA LEU A 65 -9.59 5.25 -3.11
C LEU A 65 -10.26 5.49 -1.76
N TRP A 66 -9.89 4.65 -0.80
CA TRP A 66 -10.24 4.79 0.60
C TRP A 66 -8.99 5.05 1.42
N VAL A 67 -9.13 5.90 2.43
CA VAL A 67 -8.11 6.11 3.45
C VAL A 67 -8.70 5.72 4.80
N LEU A 68 -8.00 4.82 5.50
CA LEU A 68 -8.42 4.32 6.80
C LEU A 68 -7.34 4.63 7.83
N LEU A 69 -7.79 5.18 8.97
CA LEU A 69 -6.95 5.49 10.13
C LEU A 69 -7.27 4.51 11.24
N TYR A 70 -6.25 3.87 11.78
CA TYR A 70 -6.35 2.98 12.93
C TYR A 70 -5.52 3.52 14.08
N SER A 71 -6.05 3.44 15.32
CA SER A 71 -5.28 3.71 16.53
C SER A 71 -4.09 2.76 16.66
N GLU A 72 -3.19 3.05 17.59
CA GLU A 72 -2.07 2.15 17.90
C GLU A 72 -2.55 0.78 18.40
N ASP A 73 -3.72 0.73 19.05
CA ASP A 73 -4.38 -0.53 19.44
C ASP A 73 -5.01 -1.28 18.26
N GLY A 74 -4.96 -0.71 17.07
CA GLY A 74 -5.46 -1.34 15.83
C GLY A 74 -6.95 -1.19 15.59
N ASN A 75 -7.66 -0.32 16.31
CA ASN A 75 -9.08 -0.05 16.09
C ASN A 75 -9.31 1.06 15.07
N LEU A 76 -10.36 0.94 14.26
CA LEU A 76 -10.73 1.95 13.28
C LEU A 76 -11.10 3.27 13.98
N VAL A 77 -10.45 4.35 13.59
CA VAL A 77 -10.74 5.71 14.06
C VAL A 77 -11.53 6.49 13.03
N GLU A 78 -11.14 6.40 11.78
CA GLU A 78 -11.80 7.12 10.68
C GLU A 78 -11.60 6.39 9.35
N MET A 79 -12.62 6.38 8.51
CA MET A 79 -12.57 5.90 7.13
C MET A 79 -13.12 6.98 6.22
N LYS A 80 -12.42 7.23 5.13
CA LYS A 80 -12.78 8.25 4.12
C LYS A 80 -12.69 7.70 2.72
N LYS A 81 -13.76 7.86 1.98
CA LYS A 81 -13.73 7.75 0.52
C LYS A 81 -13.22 9.04 -0.08
N ILE A 82 -12.27 8.95 -0.97
CA ILE A 82 -11.69 10.12 -1.62
C ILE A 82 -12.41 10.36 -2.93
N GLU A 83 -13.19 11.44 -2.96
CA GLU A 83 -13.96 11.84 -4.13
C GLU A 83 -13.13 12.69 -5.10
N GLY A 84 -13.50 12.67 -6.39
CA GLY A 84 -12.91 13.56 -7.39
C GLY A 84 -11.43 13.33 -7.63
N LEU A 85 -10.97 12.08 -7.58
CA LEU A 85 -9.59 11.72 -7.86
C LEU A 85 -9.12 12.31 -9.18
N GLN A 86 -8.05 13.10 -9.13
CA GLN A 86 -7.38 13.63 -10.31
C GLN A 86 -6.07 12.87 -10.48
N PRO A 87 -5.92 12.05 -11.53
CA PRO A 87 -4.64 11.44 -11.85
C PRO A 87 -3.62 12.54 -12.13
N ILE A 88 -2.46 12.46 -11.50
CA ILE A 88 -1.35 13.35 -11.84
C ILE A 88 -0.66 12.74 -13.06
N PRO A 89 -0.57 13.46 -14.19
CA PRO A 89 0.25 13.03 -15.30
C PRO A 89 1.69 12.89 -14.79
N VAL A 90 2.28 11.73 -14.97
CA VAL A 90 3.72 11.58 -14.78
C VAL A 90 4.38 12.38 -15.89
N ASN A 91 5.02 13.49 -15.55
CA ASN A 91 5.80 14.26 -16.52
C ASN A 91 6.98 13.37 -16.95
N ARG A 92 6.99 12.99 -18.23
CA ARG A 92 8.10 12.21 -18.80
C ARG A 92 9.46 12.94 -18.70
N GLU A 93 9.42 14.26 -18.54
CA GLU A 93 10.60 15.11 -18.36
C GLU A 93 11.29 14.94 -17.01
N ASP A 94 10.55 14.48 -15.99
CA ASP A 94 11.10 14.21 -14.65
C ASP A 94 11.78 12.84 -14.55
N LEU A 95 11.66 12.00 -15.59
CA LEU A 95 12.22 10.67 -15.64
C LEU A 95 13.56 10.70 -16.36
N LYS A 96 14.64 10.37 -15.64
CA LYS A 96 15.98 10.31 -16.24
C LYS A 96 16.04 9.19 -17.29
N PRO A 97 16.56 9.46 -18.50
CA PRO A 97 16.75 8.42 -19.50
C PRO A 97 17.62 7.29 -18.93
N GLY A 98 17.14 6.05 -19.06
CA GLY A 98 17.87 4.87 -18.60
C GLY A 98 17.54 4.42 -17.17
N GLU A 99 16.71 5.13 -16.40
CA GLU A 99 16.19 4.59 -15.15
C GLU A 99 15.18 3.47 -15.44
N PRO A 100 15.30 2.33 -14.75
CA PRO A 100 14.43 1.14 -15.00
C PRO A 100 12.95 1.40 -14.79
N TYR A 101 12.58 2.54 -14.20
CA TYR A 101 11.20 2.97 -13.95
C TYR A 101 10.76 4.16 -14.82
N ALA A 102 11.65 4.70 -15.65
CA ALA A 102 11.39 5.89 -16.48
C ALA A 102 10.18 5.73 -17.41
N GLU A 103 9.74 4.52 -17.63
CA GLU A 103 8.67 4.18 -18.54
C GLU A 103 7.51 3.42 -17.91
N SER A 104 7.56 3.19 -16.59
CA SER A 104 6.44 2.60 -15.89
C SER A 104 5.34 3.65 -15.78
N GLU A 105 4.22 3.39 -16.42
CA GLU A 105 2.98 4.15 -16.23
C GLU A 105 2.57 4.00 -14.77
N THR A 106 3.06 4.89 -13.92
CA THR A 106 2.65 4.95 -12.52
C THR A 106 1.34 5.71 -12.45
N SER A 107 0.32 5.08 -11.87
CA SER A 107 -0.87 5.81 -11.49
C SER A 107 -0.57 6.52 -10.17
N ARG A 108 -0.68 7.85 -10.18
CA ARG A 108 -0.42 8.69 -9.02
C ARG A 108 -1.59 9.63 -8.81
N VAL A 109 -2.05 9.73 -7.58
CA VAL A 109 -3.09 10.67 -7.18
C VAL A 109 -2.62 11.48 -5.97
N SER A 110 -3.01 12.75 -5.90
CA SER A 110 -2.74 13.62 -4.77
C SER A 110 -4.02 14.33 -4.34
N PHE A 111 -4.22 14.42 -3.04
CA PHE A 111 -5.42 15.04 -2.47
C PHE A 111 -5.13 15.64 -1.09
N ARG A 112 -6.03 16.50 -0.64
CA ARG A 112 -6.00 17.00 0.74
C ARG A 112 -6.75 16.05 1.64
N LEU A 113 -6.08 15.62 2.71
CA LEU A 113 -6.64 14.75 3.73
C LEU A 113 -6.76 15.54 5.04
N VAL A 114 -8.00 15.70 5.54
CA VAL A 114 -8.26 16.32 6.83
C VAL A 114 -8.56 15.26 7.85
N VAL A 115 -7.69 15.10 8.84
CA VAL A 115 -7.75 14.00 9.83
C VAL A 115 -7.47 14.53 11.24
N PRO A 116 -7.96 13.84 12.29
CA PRO A 116 -7.62 14.18 13.66
C PRO A 116 -6.11 14.10 13.89
N GLN A 117 -5.61 14.98 14.77
CA GLN A 117 -4.23 14.90 15.24
C GLN A 117 -4.08 13.70 16.17
N GLY A 118 -2.94 13.02 16.07
CA GLY A 118 -2.64 11.81 16.84
C GLY A 118 -1.65 10.90 16.13
N ARG A 119 -1.42 9.74 16.72
CA ARG A 119 -0.58 8.70 16.14
C ARG A 119 -1.45 7.58 15.59
N TYR A 120 -1.28 7.26 14.30
CA TYR A 120 -2.17 6.35 13.58
C TYR A 120 -1.39 5.44 12.64
N TYR A 121 -1.87 4.22 12.47
CA TYR A 121 -1.61 3.45 11.26
C TYR A 121 -2.58 3.92 10.17
N VAL A 122 -2.06 4.38 9.06
CA VAL A 122 -2.86 4.94 7.97
C VAL A 122 -2.68 4.11 6.72
N TYR A 123 -3.81 3.64 6.14
CA TYR A 123 -3.80 2.79 4.97
C TYR A 123 -4.53 3.41 3.79
N ALA A 124 -4.05 3.08 2.60
CA ALA A 124 -4.71 3.34 1.34
C ALA A 124 -5.23 2.03 0.75
N VAL A 125 -6.51 1.99 0.42
CA VAL A 125 -7.15 0.87 -0.28
C VAL A 125 -7.76 1.42 -1.56
N ALA A 126 -7.34 0.90 -2.70
CA ALA A 126 -7.86 1.31 -4.00
C ALA A 126 -8.57 0.16 -4.73
N ASN A 127 -9.54 0.53 -5.56
CA ASN A 127 -10.30 -0.38 -6.41
C ASN A 127 -11.03 -1.48 -5.61
N LEU A 128 -11.53 -1.12 -4.44
CA LEU A 128 -12.31 -2.00 -3.57
C LEU A 128 -13.43 -1.20 -2.91
N ASP A 129 -14.68 -1.62 -3.11
CA ASP A 129 -15.83 -0.98 -2.48
C ASP A 129 -15.96 -1.41 -1.01
N LEU A 130 -15.29 -0.66 -0.12
CA LEU A 130 -15.30 -0.92 1.32
C LEU A 130 -16.65 -0.56 2.00
N ASP A 131 -17.55 0.17 1.32
CA ASP A 131 -18.92 0.42 1.81
C ASP A 131 -19.80 -0.83 1.70
N HIS A 132 -19.35 -1.85 0.96
CA HIS A 132 -20.13 -3.07 0.84
C HIS A 132 -20.28 -3.77 2.21
N PRO A 133 -21.49 -4.16 2.64
CA PRO A 133 -21.76 -4.71 3.97
C PRO A 133 -20.89 -5.90 4.38
N LYS A 134 -20.42 -6.69 3.43
CA LYS A 134 -19.54 -7.84 3.71
C LYS A 134 -18.21 -7.45 4.37
N TYR A 135 -17.77 -6.20 4.24
CA TYR A 135 -16.50 -5.72 4.81
C TYR A 135 -16.68 -4.98 6.14
N GLU A 136 -17.92 -4.67 6.55
CA GLU A 136 -18.22 -3.87 7.74
C GLU A 136 -17.50 -4.37 8.99
N ALA A 137 -17.52 -5.66 9.25
CA ALA A 137 -16.84 -6.25 10.41
C ALA A 137 -15.31 -6.25 10.23
N SER A 138 -14.83 -6.53 9.02
CA SER A 138 -13.40 -6.64 8.74
C SER A 138 -12.66 -5.31 8.88
N ILE A 139 -13.29 -4.20 8.47
CA ILE A 139 -12.66 -2.89 8.53
C ILE A 139 -12.56 -2.30 9.94
N GLN A 140 -13.25 -2.87 10.95
CA GLN A 140 -13.21 -2.35 12.32
C GLN A 140 -11.84 -2.48 12.97
N THR A 141 -11.02 -3.41 12.49
CA THR A 141 -9.67 -3.60 13.02
C THR A 141 -8.64 -3.62 11.90
N ARG A 142 -7.43 -3.18 12.21
CA ARG A 142 -6.28 -3.21 11.30
C ARG A 142 -6.01 -4.61 10.75
N GLU A 143 -6.04 -5.60 11.63
CA GLU A 143 -5.80 -7.00 11.23
C GLU A 143 -6.95 -7.53 10.38
N GLY A 144 -8.18 -7.16 10.69
CA GLY A 144 -9.35 -7.50 9.87
C GLY A 144 -9.27 -6.91 8.46
N LEU A 145 -8.88 -5.63 8.34
CA LEU A 145 -8.67 -4.99 7.04
C LEU A 145 -7.62 -5.76 6.22
N LYS A 146 -6.46 -6.04 6.80
CA LYS A 146 -5.36 -6.75 6.13
C LYS A 146 -5.73 -8.19 5.78
N GLY A 147 -6.63 -8.79 6.56
CA GLY A 147 -7.15 -10.15 6.41
C GLY A 147 -8.29 -10.29 5.39
N ILE A 148 -8.79 -9.19 4.79
CA ILE A 148 -9.77 -9.28 3.71
C ILE A 148 -9.17 -10.13 2.59
N SER A 149 -9.91 -11.18 2.18
CA SER A 149 -9.46 -12.13 1.17
C SER A 149 -10.31 -12.07 -0.09
N PHE A 150 -9.69 -12.40 -1.20
CA PHE A 150 -10.31 -12.46 -2.52
C PHE A 150 -10.02 -13.80 -3.15
N ASP A 151 -11.02 -14.37 -3.80
CA ASP A 151 -10.82 -15.44 -4.74
C ASP A 151 -10.29 -14.88 -6.06
N TRP A 152 -9.39 -15.62 -6.67
CA TRP A 152 -8.81 -15.24 -7.95
C TRP A 152 -9.86 -15.34 -9.07
N ASP A 153 -10.12 -14.23 -9.76
CA ASP A 153 -10.95 -14.22 -10.96
C ASP A 153 -10.07 -14.46 -12.19
N THR A 154 -10.22 -15.63 -12.79
CA THR A 154 -9.46 -16.03 -14.00
C THR A 154 -10.10 -15.55 -15.29
N LYS A 155 -11.35 -15.06 -15.25
CA LYS A 155 -12.10 -14.65 -16.44
C LYS A 155 -12.02 -13.15 -16.67
N GLU A 156 -12.14 -12.38 -15.59
CA GLU A 156 -12.17 -10.93 -15.63
C GLU A 156 -10.98 -10.35 -14.85
N ILE A 157 -9.86 -10.15 -15.55
CA ILE A 157 -8.61 -9.65 -14.93
C ILE A 157 -8.84 -8.30 -14.22
N ALA A 158 -9.75 -7.48 -14.71
CA ALA A 158 -10.09 -6.19 -14.10
C ALA A 158 -10.62 -6.34 -12.67
N ASN A 159 -11.27 -7.47 -12.34
CA ASN A 159 -11.77 -7.75 -11.01
C ASN A 159 -10.67 -8.02 -9.98
N ASN A 160 -9.42 -8.21 -10.43
CA ASN A 160 -8.25 -8.41 -9.59
C ASN A 160 -7.42 -7.12 -9.42
N SER A 161 -8.08 -5.97 -9.50
CA SER A 161 -7.42 -4.64 -9.49
C SER A 161 -7.22 -4.05 -8.11
N GLN A 162 -7.65 -4.73 -7.03
CA GLN A 162 -7.56 -4.24 -5.66
C GLN A 162 -6.11 -3.93 -5.28
N MET A 163 -5.92 -2.78 -4.64
CA MET A 163 -4.60 -2.32 -4.22
C MET A 163 -4.61 -1.95 -2.75
N PHE A 164 -3.48 -2.18 -2.10
CA PHE A 164 -3.27 -1.88 -0.69
C PHE A 164 -1.89 -1.27 -0.46
N GLY A 165 -1.82 -0.32 0.46
CA GLY A 165 -0.58 0.27 0.92
C GLY A 165 -0.76 0.99 2.24
N HIS A 166 0.35 1.30 2.91
CA HIS A 166 0.35 2.13 4.11
C HIS A 166 0.97 3.48 3.82
N PHE A 167 0.51 4.50 4.54
CA PHE A 167 1.11 5.82 4.48
C PHE A 167 2.33 5.92 5.40
N SER A 168 3.30 6.68 4.96
CA SER A 168 4.51 7.06 5.68
C SER A 168 4.81 8.54 5.44
N VAL A 169 5.56 9.16 6.32
CA VAL A 169 6.21 10.46 6.07
C VAL A 169 7.41 10.32 5.14
N ASP A 170 7.98 9.12 5.04
CA ASP A 170 9.08 8.78 4.12
C ASP A 170 8.49 8.35 2.77
N GLU A 171 8.98 8.98 1.69
CA GLU A 171 8.57 8.65 0.31
C GLU A 171 9.21 7.38 -0.24
N LYS A 172 10.04 6.70 0.55
CA LYS A 172 10.71 5.47 0.11
C LYS A 172 9.72 4.34 -0.14
N VAL A 173 9.94 3.65 -1.24
CA VAL A 173 9.11 2.54 -1.72
C VAL A 173 8.96 1.38 -0.74
N LEU A 174 9.94 1.18 0.10
CA LEU A 174 10.02 0.12 1.10
C LEU A 174 9.97 0.67 2.52
N ALA A 175 9.28 1.82 2.71
CA ALA A 175 9.02 2.31 4.06
C ALA A 175 8.39 1.21 4.90
N LYS A 176 8.90 1.04 6.11
CA LYS A 176 8.36 0.08 7.06
C LYS A 176 6.95 0.52 7.47
N GLU A 177 6.07 -0.44 7.68
CA GLU A 177 4.73 -0.19 8.22
C GLU A 177 4.84 0.23 9.68
N GLU A 178 4.68 1.52 9.95
CA GLU A 178 4.77 2.12 11.28
C GLU A 178 3.61 3.09 11.50
N SER A 179 3.30 3.38 12.75
CA SER A 179 2.36 4.45 13.08
C SER A 179 2.95 5.81 12.71
N VAL A 180 2.12 6.67 12.17
CA VAL A 180 2.50 8.01 11.73
C VAL A 180 1.95 9.04 12.71
N LEU A 181 2.80 9.93 13.20
CA LEU A 181 2.37 11.08 13.98
C LEU A 181 1.79 12.14 13.04
N ILE A 182 0.52 12.47 13.22
CA ILE A 182 -0.18 13.55 12.52
C ILE A 182 -0.41 14.71 13.46
N ASN A 183 0.23 15.83 13.19
CA ASN A 183 0.11 17.06 13.95
C ASN A 183 0.08 18.28 13.01
N LYS A 184 0.14 19.50 13.57
CA LYS A 184 0.16 20.74 12.80
C LYS A 184 1.38 20.85 11.84
N ASN A 185 2.46 20.13 12.11
CA ASN A 185 3.70 20.19 11.33
C ASN A 185 3.76 19.10 10.24
N THR A 186 2.82 18.14 10.26
CA THR A 186 2.77 17.07 9.25
C THR A 186 2.23 17.62 7.94
N ALA A 187 3.13 17.93 7.02
CA ALA A 187 2.76 18.56 5.74
C ALA A 187 2.31 17.54 4.68
N LYS A 188 2.92 16.34 4.69
CA LYS A 188 2.78 15.36 3.60
C LYS A 188 2.80 13.92 4.12
N LEU A 189 1.97 13.09 3.51
CA LEU A 189 1.99 11.63 3.66
C LEU A 189 2.06 11.00 2.28
N HIS A 190 2.81 9.90 2.17
CA HIS A 190 2.98 9.17 0.93
C HIS A 190 2.68 7.69 1.14
N ALA A 191 1.91 7.08 0.24
CA ALA A 191 1.63 5.66 0.22
C ALA A 191 1.98 5.03 -1.13
N TRP A 192 2.77 3.98 -1.09
CA TRP A 192 2.98 3.09 -2.22
C TRP A 192 1.96 1.95 -2.16
N VAL A 193 1.01 1.94 -3.09
CA VAL A 193 0.03 0.86 -3.17
C VAL A 193 0.49 -0.24 -4.12
N ARG A 194 0.18 -1.46 -3.76
CA ARG A 194 0.48 -2.67 -4.55
C ARG A 194 -0.81 -3.42 -4.78
N ARG A 195 -0.89 -4.08 -5.93
CA ARG A 195 -2.03 -4.97 -6.23
C ARG A 195 -1.99 -6.21 -5.36
N ALA A 196 -3.17 -6.68 -4.99
CA ALA A 196 -3.35 -8.00 -4.40
C ALA A 196 -2.96 -9.12 -5.40
N ALA A 197 -3.15 -8.87 -6.71
CA ALA A 197 -2.80 -9.78 -7.78
C ALA A 197 -1.52 -9.38 -8.52
N SER A 198 -0.81 -10.35 -9.09
CA SER A 198 0.39 -10.15 -9.89
C SER A 198 0.15 -10.56 -11.34
N LYS A 199 0.75 -9.82 -12.29
CA LYS A 199 0.79 -10.19 -13.70
C LYS A 199 2.17 -10.77 -14.02
N VAL A 200 2.19 -11.95 -14.61
CA VAL A 200 3.41 -12.57 -15.12
C VAL A 200 3.42 -12.43 -16.63
N THR A 201 4.50 -11.88 -17.18
CA THR A 201 4.72 -11.81 -18.63
C THR A 201 5.95 -12.64 -18.96
N VAL A 202 5.77 -13.61 -19.84
CA VAL A 202 6.87 -14.42 -20.38
C VAL A 202 7.21 -13.88 -21.76
N ALA A 203 8.43 -13.36 -21.90
CA ALA A 203 8.96 -12.89 -23.18
C ALA A 203 10.04 -13.88 -23.67
N TYR A 204 10.07 -14.10 -24.96
CA TYR A 204 11.05 -14.96 -25.64
C TYR A 204 11.74 -14.17 -26.73
N ASP A 205 13.06 -14.15 -26.72
CA ASP A 205 13.90 -13.51 -27.74
C ASP A 205 14.92 -14.53 -28.28
N ALA A 206 14.80 -14.78 -29.58
CA ALA A 206 15.68 -15.70 -30.31
C ALA A 206 16.78 -14.99 -31.09
N SER A 207 16.91 -13.66 -31.00
CA SER A 207 17.84 -12.86 -31.81
C SER A 207 19.31 -13.18 -31.60
N GLY A 208 19.65 -13.74 -30.42
CA GLY A 208 21.02 -14.16 -30.10
C GLY A 208 21.39 -15.61 -30.52
N LEU A 209 20.49 -16.32 -31.18
CA LEU A 209 20.78 -17.69 -31.63
C LEU A 209 21.64 -17.68 -32.91
N ASN A 210 22.47 -18.72 -33.03
CA ASN A 210 23.25 -18.92 -34.27
C ASN A 210 22.35 -19.17 -35.48
N GLU A 211 22.83 -18.79 -36.66
CA GLU A 211 22.10 -19.03 -37.90
C GLU A 211 21.78 -20.55 -38.06
N GLY A 212 20.53 -20.84 -38.42
CA GLY A 212 20.01 -22.18 -38.57
C GLY A 212 19.52 -22.85 -37.27
N VAL A 213 19.60 -22.16 -36.11
CA VAL A 213 19.01 -22.63 -34.84
C VAL A 213 17.66 -21.96 -34.61
N PHE A 214 16.64 -22.80 -34.48
CA PHE A 214 15.27 -22.32 -34.21
C PHE A 214 14.78 -22.89 -32.88
N VAL A 215 14.21 -22.04 -32.02
CA VAL A 215 13.57 -22.46 -30.77
C VAL A 215 12.11 -22.02 -30.80
N TYR A 216 11.21 -22.95 -30.52
CA TYR A 216 9.78 -22.74 -30.52
C TYR A 216 9.23 -22.88 -29.10
N LEU A 217 8.55 -21.83 -28.63
CA LEU A 217 7.81 -21.86 -27.38
C LEU A 217 6.48 -22.56 -27.61
N LYS A 218 6.32 -23.83 -27.19
CA LYS A 218 5.09 -24.61 -27.36
C LYS A 218 3.97 -24.20 -26.42
N SER A 219 4.29 -24.03 -25.17
CA SER A 219 3.30 -23.70 -24.14
C SER A 219 3.93 -23.04 -22.93
N VAL A 220 3.13 -22.27 -22.23
CA VAL A 220 3.45 -21.70 -20.91
C VAL A 220 2.33 -22.04 -19.96
N GLN A 221 2.67 -22.45 -18.74
CA GLN A 221 1.71 -22.66 -17.66
C GLN A 221 2.30 -22.11 -16.38
N ILE A 222 1.49 -21.36 -15.62
CA ILE A 222 1.83 -20.98 -14.25
C ILE A 222 1.23 -22.03 -13.33
N ARG A 223 2.03 -22.53 -12.40
CA ARG A 223 1.63 -23.56 -11.43
C ARG A 223 1.63 -23.01 -10.03
N ASP A 224 1.02 -23.75 -9.11
CA ASP A 224 1.01 -23.44 -7.69
C ASP A 224 0.48 -22.03 -7.40
N ILE A 225 -0.62 -21.65 -8.06
CA ILE A 225 -1.27 -20.35 -7.88
C ILE A 225 -2.15 -20.41 -6.64
N PRO A 226 -2.00 -19.54 -5.65
CA PRO A 226 -2.92 -19.44 -4.50
C PRO A 226 -4.35 -19.19 -4.98
N LYS A 227 -5.33 -19.94 -4.48
CA LYS A 227 -6.75 -19.75 -4.81
C LYS A 227 -7.30 -18.44 -4.25
N THR A 228 -6.79 -18.03 -3.11
CA THR A 228 -7.16 -16.79 -2.44
C THR A 228 -5.94 -15.91 -2.22
N CYS A 229 -6.13 -14.60 -2.27
CA CYS A 229 -5.12 -13.65 -1.86
C CYS A 229 -5.69 -12.69 -0.80
N PHE A 230 -4.82 -12.22 0.08
CA PHE A 230 -5.19 -11.25 1.12
C PHE A 230 -4.87 -9.83 0.67
N LEU A 231 -5.67 -8.86 1.15
CA LEU A 231 -5.49 -7.45 0.82
C LEU A 231 -4.14 -6.93 1.34
N GLY A 232 -3.81 -7.16 2.60
CA GLY A 232 -2.61 -6.65 3.24
C GLY A 232 -1.70 -7.70 3.87
N ASN A 233 -2.21 -8.90 4.14
CA ASN A 233 -1.43 -9.99 4.71
C ASN A 233 -0.70 -10.78 3.61
N THR A 234 0.39 -11.43 4.01
CA THR A 234 1.06 -12.41 3.16
C THR A 234 0.17 -13.64 2.97
N ASN A 235 0.07 -14.11 1.74
CA ASN A 235 -0.62 -15.37 1.46
C ASN A 235 0.11 -16.53 2.16
N LYS A 236 -0.62 -17.27 2.97
CA LYS A 236 -0.14 -18.51 3.58
C LYS A 236 -0.69 -19.67 2.77
N ILE A 237 0.18 -20.53 2.33
CA ILE A 237 -0.17 -21.79 1.69
C ILE A 237 0.07 -22.85 2.76
N GLU A 238 -1.00 -23.38 3.34
CA GLU A 238 -0.93 -24.37 4.41
C GLU A 238 -1.10 -25.79 3.86
N GLU A 239 -1.88 -25.93 2.77
CA GLU A 239 -2.16 -27.21 2.12
C GLU A 239 -2.08 -27.10 0.60
N GLN A 240 -1.80 -28.23 -0.07
CA GLN A 240 -1.78 -28.28 -1.53
C GLN A 240 -3.17 -27.99 -2.15
N GLY A 241 -4.24 -28.19 -1.39
CA GLY A 241 -5.61 -27.83 -1.78
C GLY A 241 -5.86 -26.35 -1.95
N ASP A 242 -4.99 -25.49 -1.39
CA ASP A 242 -5.07 -24.01 -1.49
C ASP A 242 -4.49 -23.49 -2.81
N LEU A 243 -3.98 -24.37 -3.63
CA LEU A 243 -3.35 -24.03 -4.91
C LEU A 243 -4.20 -24.51 -6.08
N PHE A 244 -4.03 -23.86 -7.22
CA PHE A 244 -4.55 -24.35 -8.49
C PHE A 244 -3.50 -24.21 -9.60
N GLU A 245 -3.69 -24.99 -10.66
CA GLU A 245 -2.89 -24.92 -11.86
C GLU A 245 -3.52 -23.95 -12.86
N GLY A 246 -2.74 -22.99 -13.34
CA GLY A 246 -3.19 -22.06 -14.37
C GLY A 246 -3.46 -22.77 -15.71
N GLU A 247 -4.18 -22.10 -16.58
CA GLU A 247 -4.43 -22.58 -17.94
C GLU A 247 -3.12 -22.70 -18.73
N ILE A 248 -3.04 -23.72 -19.57
CA ILE A 248 -1.92 -23.90 -20.50
C ILE A 248 -2.16 -23.00 -21.71
N ILE A 249 -1.36 -21.95 -21.83
CA ILE A 249 -1.33 -21.13 -23.03
C ILE A 249 -0.51 -21.83 -24.07
N ARG A 250 -1.13 -22.23 -25.20
CA ARG A 250 -0.47 -22.90 -26.31
C ARG A 250 -0.31 -21.94 -27.47
N TYR A 251 0.87 -21.93 -28.05
CA TYR A 251 1.13 -21.24 -29.29
C TYR A 251 0.96 -22.22 -30.44
N TYR A 252 0.04 -21.93 -31.31
CA TYR A 252 -0.11 -22.67 -32.58
C TYR A 252 0.61 -21.86 -33.66
N GLU A 253 1.45 -22.51 -34.43
CA GLU A 253 1.89 -21.95 -35.70
C GLU A 253 0.67 -21.87 -36.62
N GLY A 254 0.29 -20.63 -37.01
CA GLY A 254 -0.71 -20.35 -38.01
C GLY A 254 -0.11 -20.40 -39.41
#